data_c213ac7a74d4cdbcd4e1ff23a16f7e4d
#
_entry.id   c213ac7a74d4cdbcd4e1ff23a16f7e4d
#
_cell.length_a   1.000
_cell.length_b   1.000
_cell.length_c   1.000
_cell.angle_alpha   90.00
_cell.angle_beta   90.00
_cell.angle_gamma   90.00
#
_symmetry.space_group_name_H-M   'P 1'
#
loop_
_entity.id
_entity.type
_entity.pdbx_description
1 polymer ?
#
loop_
_entity_poly.entity_id
_entity_poly.type
_entity_poly.pdbx_seq_one_letter_code
_entity_poly.pdbx_strand_id
1 'polypeptide(L)'
;MKTTAPRTQIRPVTLPDGVSLRRVAQVLLEAWEVGAHQWTGTPLQLREGASAKPSLPLPQDALDLFRLLADRRVDYLLVGGLAMLTYVNGRNTRDVDLLMSAATLRTIPELVIVEESEYFARAAYRSVQVDVLLTKNPLFKQVAQKFATRHRFAELSVPAVTVEGLIVLKLYALPSLYRQFALDRAALYETDITLLIAQHTPKLEPLIALVDQQMKPGDQKELQTILAECKARATLLRQRAGQASSITKPSA
;
A
#
# COMPACT_ATOMS: atom_id res chain seq x y z
N MET A 1 10.25 -41.31 12.85
CA MET A 1 11.27 -40.80 11.93
C MET A 1 10.68 -39.60 11.21
N LYS A 2 11.15 -38.40 11.52
CA LYS A 2 10.72 -37.14 10.84
C LYS A 2 11.66 -36.88 9.68
N THR A 3 11.20 -37.03 8.46
CA THR A 3 11.95 -36.73 7.24
C THR A 3 11.95 -35.22 7.03
N THR A 4 13.09 -34.59 7.27
CA THR A 4 13.32 -33.17 6.98
C THR A 4 13.61 -33.04 5.48
N ALA A 5 12.76 -32.33 4.77
CA ALA A 5 12.99 -32.00 3.36
C ALA A 5 14.29 -31.16 3.19
N PRO A 6 15.10 -31.38 2.15
CA PRO A 6 16.33 -30.64 1.96
C PRO A 6 16.04 -29.16 1.65
N ARG A 7 16.67 -28.27 2.42
CA ARG A 7 16.70 -26.83 2.12
C ARG A 7 17.45 -26.62 0.80
N THR A 8 16.75 -26.22 -0.23
CA THR A 8 17.36 -25.78 -1.48
C THR A 8 18.20 -24.53 -1.20
N GLN A 9 19.52 -24.66 -1.26
CA GLN A 9 20.43 -23.51 -1.20
C GLN A 9 20.26 -22.71 -2.49
N ILE A 10 19.64 -21.53 -2.38
CA ILE A 10 19.57 -20.57 -3.48
C ILE A 10 20.99 -19.99 -3.64
N ARG A 11 21.65 -20.30 -4.76
CA ARG A 11 22.93 -19.68 -5.11
C ARG A 11 22.68 -18.20 -5.44
N PRO A 12 23.50 -17.27 -4.94
CA PRO A 12 23.39 -15.87 -5.33
C PRO A 12 23.61 -15.75 -6.85
N VAL A 13 22.61 -15.15 -7.53
CA VAL A 13 22.71 -14.86 -8.97
C VAL A 13 23.44 -13.54 -9.11
N THR A 14 24.63 -13.56 -9.73
CA THR A 14 25.33 -12.32 -10.09
C THR A 14 24.70 -11.79 -11.38
N LEU A 15 24.11 -10.62 -11.31
CA LEU A 15 23.50 -9.98 -12.48
C LEU A 15 24.59 -9.32 -13.33
N PRO A 16 24.45 -9.33 -14.67
CA PRO A 16 25.36 -8.58 -15.56
C PRO A 16 25.30 -7.08 -15.27
N ASP A 17 26.44 -6.39 -15.44
CA ASP A 17 26.51 -4.94 -15.27
C ASP A 17 25.49 -4.23 -16.17
N GLY A 18 24.70 -3.33 -15.57
CA GLY A 18 23.68 -2.53 -16.27
C GLY A 18 22.25 -3.10 -16.26
N VAL A 19 22.01 -4.28 -15.69
CA VAL A 19 20.65 -4.81 -15.51
C VAL A 19 20.09 -4.36 -14.17
N SER A 20 19.05 -3.51 -14.16
CA SER A 20 18.39 -3.11 -12.91
C SER A 20 17.63 -4.30 -12.30
N LEU A 21 17.69 -4.43 -10.97
CA LEU A 21 16.92 -5.43 -10.22
C LEU A 21 15.42 -5.39 -10.56
N ARG A 22 14.92 -4.20 -10.88
CA ARG A 22 13.55 -3.97 -11.34
C ARG A 22 13.24 -4.67 -12.67
N ARG A 23 14.18 -4.64 -13.64
CA ARG A 23 14.01 -5.32 -14.94
C ARG A 23 13.91 -6.83 -14.76
N VAL A 24 14.71 -7.40 -13.85
CA VAL A 24 14.64 -8.82 -13.50
C VAL A 24 13.30 -9.15 -12.82
N ALA A 25 12.86 -8.31 -11.88
CA ALA A 25 11.57 -8.47 -11.23
C ALA A 25 10.41 -8.42 -12.23
N GLN A 26 10.47 -7.49 -13.19
CA GLN A 26 9.45 -7.34 -14.22
C GLN A 26 9.38 -8.57 -15.13
N VAL A 27 10.53 -9.10 -15.56
CA VAL A 27 10.61 -10.32 -16.39
C VAL A 27 10.08 -11.53 -15.62
N LEU A 28 10.37 -11.64 -14.32
CA LEU A 28 9.85 -12.72 -13.47
C LEU A 28 8.32 -12.61 -13.26
N LEU A 29 7.79 -11.41 -13.11
CA LEU A 29 6.35 -11.17 -13.01
C LEU A 29 5.64 -11.48 -14.32
N GLU A 30 6.18 -11.03 -15.46
CA GLU A 30 5.66 -11.36 -16.80
C GLU A 30 5.68 -12.88 -17.05
N ALA A 31 6.74 -13.57 -16.64
CA ALA A 31 6.82 -15.04 -16.71
C ALA A 31 5.79 -15.72 -15.78
N TRP A 32 5.52 -15.15 -14.61
CA TRP A 32 4.50 -15.62 -13.68
C TRP A 32 3.09 -15.42 -14.25
N GLU A 33 2.79 -14.27 -14.84
CA GLU A 33 1.50 -13.98 -15.46
C GLU A 33 1.23 -14.92 -16.64
N VAL A 34 2.22 -15.21 -17.48
CA VAL A 34 2.11 -16.18 -18.58
C VAL A 34 1.85 -17.59 -18.04
N GLY A 35 2.48 -17.98 -16.92
CA GLY A 35 2.24 -19.27 -16.27
C GLY A 35 0.86 -19.37 -15.59
N ALA A 36 0.35 -18.26 -15.05
CA ALA A 36 -0.96 -18.21 -14.39
C ALA A 36 -2.13 -18.29 -15.36
N HIS A 37 -1.96 -17.88 -16.62
CA HIS A 37 -3.00 -18.01 -17.66
C HIS A 37 -3.25 -19.43 -18.15
N GLN A 38 -2.43 -20.42 -17.76
CA GLN A 38 -2.69 -21.84 -18.02
C GLN A 38 -3.64 -22.49 -16.98
N TRP A 39 -4.01 -21.74 -15.93
CA TRP A 39 -5.05 -22.19 -14.99
C TRP A 39 -6.43 -21.76 -15.49
N THR A 40 -7.16 -22.71 -16.10
CA THR A 40 -8.56 -22.55 -16.53
C THR A 40 -9.49 -22.50 -15.33
N GLY A 41 -9.52 -21.41 -14.62
CA GLY A 41 -10.50 -21.05 -13.60
C GLY A 41 -11.42 -19.94 -14.15
N THR A 42 -12.70 -20.16 -14.06
CA THR A 42 -13.82 -19.34 -14.54
C THR A 42 -13.56 -17.83 -14.39
N PRO A 43 -13.80 -17.00 -15.42
CA PRO A 43 -13.65 -15.54 -15.31
C PRO A 43 -14.56 -14.98 -14.22
N LEU A 44 -14.01 -14.18 -13.33
CA LEU A 44 -14.78 -13.34 -12.40
C LEU A 44 -15.69 -12.42 -13.22
N GLN A 45 -16.97 -12.75 -13.28
CA GLN A 45 -18.00 -11.86 -13.83
C GLN A 45 -18.06 -10.62 -12.95
N LEU A 46 -17.63 -9.48 -13.48
CA LEU A 46 -17.94 -8.16 -12.94
C LEU A 46 -19.46 -8.00 -12.96
N ARG A 47 -20.10 -8.12 -11.82
CA ARG A 47 -21.51 -7.72 -11.67
C ARG A 47 -21.56 -6.20 -11.73
N GLU A 48 -22.04 -5.69 -12.84
CA GLU A 48 -22.51 -4.32 -12.98
C GLU A 48 -23.73 -4.08 -12.08
N GLY A 49 -23.73 -2.95 -11.41
CA GLY A 49 -24.91 -2.37 -10.78
C GLY A 49 -25.03 -2.58 -9.28
N ALA A 50 -24.26 -1.83 -8.49
CA ALA A 50 -24.70 -1.41 -7.16
C ALA A 50 -23.98 -0.11 -6.77
N SER A 51 -24.71 0.96 -6.78
CA SER A 51 -24.39 2.25 -6.18
C SER A 51 -24.47 2.16 -4.64
N ALA A 52 -23.66 1.33 -4.04
CA ALA A 52 -23.32 1.36 -2.61
C ALA A 52 -21.95 0.72 -2.50
N LYS A 53 -20.94 1.47 -2.03
CA LYS A 53 -19.63 0.90 -1.69
C LYS A 53 -19.87 -0.24 -0.69
N PRO A 54 -19.63 -1.51 -1.03
CA PRO A 54 -19.66 -2.55 -0.02
C PRO A 54 -18.52 -2.25 0.94
N SER A 55 -18.83 -1.77 2.14
CA SER A 55 -17.88 -1.75 3.24
C SER A 55 -17.53 -3.20 3.52
N LEU A 56 -16.34 -3.64 3.12
CA LEU A 56 -15.82 -4.93 3.57
C LEU A 56 -15.90 -4.94 5.10
N PRO A 57 -16.53 -5.97 5.70
CA PRO A 57 -16.60 -6.03 7.15
C PRO A 57 -15.16 -6.13 7.67
N LEU A 58 -14.73 -5.09 8.39
CA LEU A 58 -13.47 -5.15 9.12
C LEU A 58 -13.59 -6.25 10.18
N PRO A 59 -12.52 -7.01 10.43
CA PRO A 59 -12.51 -7.91 11.58
C PRO A 59 -12.94 -7.18 12.84
N GLN A 60 -13.77 -7.78 13.67
CA GLN A 60 -14.31 -7.13 14.88
C GLN A 60 -13.19 -6.54 15.74
N ASP A 61 -12.07 -7.26 15.89
CA ASP A 61 -10.91 -6.77 16.64
C ASP A 61 -10.31 -5.46 16.07
N ALA A 62 -10.36 -5.24 14.75
CA ALA A 62 -9.92 -3.97 14.16
C ALA A 62 -10.86 -2.82 14.50
N LEU A 63 -12.17 -3.06 14.52
CA LEU A 63 -13.15 -2.06 14.96
C LEU A 63 -13.00 -1.75 16.45
N ASP A 64 -12.77 -2.76 17.28
CA ASP A 64 -12.54 -2.60 18.71
C ASP A 64 -11.25 -1.82 18.98
N LEU A 65 -10.19 -2.06 18.18
CA LEU A 65 -8.97 -1.23 18.25
C LEU A 65 -9.27 0.24 17.95
N PHE A 66 -10.02 0.53 16.88
CA PHE A 66 -10.35 1.92 16.56
C PHE A 66 -11.23 2.59 17.62
N ARG A 67 -12.15 1.86 18.26
CA ARG A 67 -12.92 2.34 19.41
C ARG A 67 -12.01 2.67 20.58
N LEU A 68 -11.12 1.75 20.94
CA LEU A 68 -10.13 1.97 22.00
C LEU A 68 -9.28 3.23 21.76
N LEU A 69 -8.76 3.38 20.53
CA LEU A 69 -7.95 4.54 20.16
C LEU A 69 -8.76 5.86 20.23
N ALA A 70 -10.03 5.82 19.82
CA ALA A 70 -10.93 6.97 19.87
C ALA A 70 -11.27 7.36 21.32
N ASP A 71 -11.64 6.40 22.15
CA ASP A 71 -12.04 6.62 23.56
C ASP A 71 -10.87 7.20 24.38
N ARG A 72 -9.66 6.78 24.08
CA ARG A 72 -8.43 7.30 24.71
C ARG A 72 -7.90 8.57 24.06
N ARG A 73 -8.53 9.06 22.99
CA ARG A 73 -8.08 10.23 22.23
C ARG A 73 -6.62 10.11 21.78
N VAL A 74 -6.25 8.91 21.34
CA VAL A 74 -4.89 8.64 20.86
C VAL A 74 -4.62 9.44 19.60
N ASP A 75 -3.42 10.06 19.53
CA ASP A 75 -2.96 10.77 18.32
C ASP A 75 -2.31 9.77 17.37
N TYR A 76 -3.02 9.41 16.31
CA TYR A 76 -2.57 8.48 15.27
C TYR A 76 -3.17 8.83 13.91
N LEU A 77 -2.63 8.24 12.86
CA LEU A 77 -3.18 8.32 11.51
C LEU A 77 -3.23 6.91 10.92
N LEU A 78 -4.40 6.48 10.45
CA LEU A 78 -4.54 5.24 9.69
C LEU A 78 -3.87 5.41 8.31
N VAL A 79 -3.01 4.48 7.97
CA VAL A 79 -2.28 4.45 6.69
C VAL A 79 -2.44 3.09 6.01
N GLY A 80 -1.62 2.77 5.01
CA GLY A 80 -1.50 1.43 4.44
C GLY A 80 -2.76 0.88 3.78
N GLY A 81 -2.97 -0.42 3.92
CA GLY A 81 -3.99 -1.18 3.21
C GLY A 81 -5.42 -0.79 3.55
N LEU A 82 -5.74 -0.60 4.84
CA LEU A 82 -7.09 -0.20 5.25
C LEU A 82 -7.44 1.23 4.81
N ALA A 83 -6.48 2.16 4.85
CA ALA A 83 -6.69 3.51 4.30
C ALA A 83 -6.92 3.46 2.78
N MET A 84 -6.23 2.57 2.04
CA MET A 84 -6.45 2.37 0.61
C MET A 84 -7.88 2.00 0.27
N LEU A 85 -8.56 1.16 1.09
CA LEU A 85 -9.94 0.73 0.86
C LEU A 85 -10.95 1.89 0.80
N THR A 86 -10.62 3.04 1.37
CA THR A 86 -11.47 4.23 1.30
C THR A 86 -11.38 4.95 -0.05
N TYR A 87 -10.34 4.68 -0.81
CA TYR A 87 -10.03 5.36 -2.08
C TYR A 87 -10.15 4.46 -3.30
N VAL A 88 -9.85 3.17 -3.18
CA VAL A 88 -9.88 2.22 -4.30
C VAL A 88 -10.65 0.96 -3.94
N ASN A 89 -11.33 0.38 -4.94
CA ASN A 89 -12.05 -0.88 -4.78
C ASN A 89 -11.14 -2.08 -5.10
N GLY A 90 -11.50 -3.27 -4.58
CA GLY A 90 -10.85 -4.53 -4.96
C GLY A 90 -9.53 -4.82 -4.23
N ARG A 91 -9.16 -4.01 -3.25
CA ARG A 91 -8.00 -4.25 -2.38
C ARG A 91 -8.40 -5.15 -1.21
N ASN A 92 -7.54 -6.09 -0.84
CA ASN A 92 -7.68 -6.87 0.40
C ASN A 92 -6.50 -6.57 1.33
N THR A 93 -6.76 -6.49 2.63
CA THR A 93 -5.74 -6.31 3.66
C THR A 93 -6.17 -7.01 4.94
N ARG A 94 -5.19 -7.49 5.71
CA ARG A 94 -5.42 -8.16 7.00
C ARG A 94 -4.81 -7.40 8.17
N ASP A 95 -3.91 -6.47 7.87
CA ASP A 95 -3.11 -5.75 8.85
C ASP A 95 -3.67 -4.33 9.01
N VAL A 96 -3.50 -3.77 10.20
CA VAL A 96 -3.79 -2.37 10.49
C VAL A 96 -2.48 -1.61 10.50
N ASP A 97 -2.30 -0.68 9.56
CA ASP A 97 -1.11 0.17 9.50
C ASP A 97 -1.42 1.52 10.15
N LEU A 98 -0.67 1.89 11.19
CA LEU A 98 -0.81 3.15 11.91
C LEU A 98 0.46 4.00 11.78
N LEU A 99 0.28 5.31 11.84
CA LEU A 99 1.37 6.27 11.91
C LEU A 99 1.19 7.06 13.21
N MET A 100 2.18 6.97 14.13
CA MET A 100 2.16 7.67 15.42
C MET A 100 3.55 7.84 15.99
N SER A 101 3.67 8.54 17.12
CA SER A 101 4.94 8.63 17.84
C SER A 101 5.22 7.38 18.68
N ALA A 102 6.49 7.08 18.91
CA ALA A 102 6.87 6.01 19.83
C ALA A 102 6.37 6.27 21.27
N ALA A 103 6.32 7.53 21.68
CA ALA A 103 5.75 7.90 22.98
C ALA A 103 4.25 7.56 23.04
N THR A 104 3.49 7.92 22.00
CA THR A 104 2.06 7.58 21.90
C THR A 104 1.85 6.07 21.90
N LEU A 105 2.64 5.31 21.13
CA LEU A 105 2.53 3.83 21.09
C LEU A 105 2.64 3.22 22.48
N ARG A 106 3.57 3.71 23.32
CA ARG A 106 3.77 3.21 24.69
C ARG A 106 2.65 3.57 25.68
N THR A 107 1.74 4.47 25.32
CA THR A 107 0.55 4.77 26.13
C THR A 107 -0.60 3.80 25.91
N ILE A 108 -0.42 2.81 25.03
CA ILE A 108 -1.47 1.84 24.66
C ILE A 108 -1.00 0.44 25.07
N PRO A 109 -1.18 0.03 26.34
CA PRO A 109 -0.67 -1.26 26.83
C PRO A 109 -1.32 -2.48 26.16
N GLU A 110 -2.47 -2.31 25.52
CA GLU A 110 -3.15 -3.37 24.76
C GLU A 110 -2.47 -3.67 23.42
N LEU A 111 -1.62 -2.77 22.93
CA LEU A 111 -0.74 -3.04 21.79
C LEU A 111 0.54 -3.73 22.28
N VAL A 112 0.58 -5.05 22.17
CA VAL A 112 1.75 -5.84 22.55
C VAL A 112 2.81 -5.69 21.46
N ILE A 113 3.89 -4.97 21.76
CA ILE A 113 4.99 -4.74 20.83
C ILE A 113 5.75 -6.06 20.65
N VAL A 114 5.82 -6.56 19.40
CA VAL A 114 6.51 -7.79 19.01
C VAL A 114 7.91 -7.49 18.49
N GLU A 115 8.03 -6.40 17.73
CA GLU A 115 9.27 -5.96 17.11
C GLU A 115 9.32 -4.43 17.06
N GLU A 116 10.45 -3.82 17.32
CA GLU A 116 10.64 -2.37 17.23
C GLU A 116 12.01 -2.06 16.62
N SER A 117 12.03 -1.12 15.69
CA SER A 117 13.21 -0.54 15.08
C SER A 117 13.17 0.99 15.20
N GLU A 118 14.13 1.67 14.60
CA GLU A 118 14.20 3.13 14.69
C GLU A 118 12.97 3.85 14.16
N TYR A 119 12.36 3.33 13.08
CA TYR A 119 11.25 3.99 12.35
C TYR A 119 9.99 3.15 12.24
N PHE A 120 10.02 1.90 12.70
CA PHE A 120 8.91 0.97 12.58
C PHE A 120 8.76 0.17 13.86
N ALA A 121 7.51 -0.15 14.20
CA ALA A 121 7.21 -1.14 15.21
C ALA A 121 6.12 -2.08 14.68
N ARG A 122 6.19 -3.34 15.08
CA ARG A 122 5.12 -4.32 14.90
C ARG A 122 4.53 -4.66 16.24
N ALA A 123 3.22 -4.56 16.34
CA ALA A 123 2.48 -4.90 17.52
C ALA A 123 1.33 -5.85 17.19
N ALA A 124 0.76 -6.46 18.21
CA ALA A 124 -0.46 -7.26 18.12
C ALA A 124 -1.54 -6.65 19.01
N TYR A 125 -2.76 -6.60 18.49
CA TYR A 125 -3.96 -6.32 19.25
C TYR A 125 -4.92 -7.49 19.07
N ARG A 126 -5.04 -8.37 20.08
CA ARG A 126 -5.79 -9.63 19.97
C ARG A 126 -5.35 -10.43 18.73
N SER A 127 -6.26 -10.64 17.76
CA SER A 127 -5.99 -11.37 16.52
C SER A 127 -5.43 -10.49 15.38
N VAL A 128 -5.34 -9.17 15.57
CA VAL A 128 -4.93 -8.21 14.54
C VAL A 128 -3.46 -7.86 14.65
N GLN A 129 -2.72 -8.00 13.56
CA GLN A 129 -1.38 -7.42 13.44
C GLN A 129 -1.50 -5.91 13.22
N VAL A 130 -0.69 -5.15 13.94
CA VAL A 130 -0.63 -3.69 13.84
C VAL A 130 0.79 -3.28 13.49
N ASP A 131 0.98 -2.78 12.28
CA ASP A 131 2.26 -2.24 11.84
C ASP A 131 2.27 -0.72 12.06
N VAL A 132 3.29 -0.21 12.74
CA VAL A 132 3.36 1.20 13.16
C VAL A 132 4.55 1.89 12.50
N LEU A 133 4.26 2.95 11.75
CA LEU A 133 5.24 3.89 11.21
C LEU A 133 5.49 4.96 12.28
N LEU A 134 6.73 5.10 12.74
CA LEU A 134 7.07 6.02 13.83
C LEU A 134 7.43 7.41 13.30
N THR A 135 6.80 8.44 13.85
CA THR A 135 7.03 9.86 13.48
C THR A 135 8.44 10.37 13.82
N LYS A 136 9.32 9.52 14.35
CA LYS A 136 10.76 9.77 14.44
C LYS A 136 11.37 9.93 13.04
N ASN A 137 10.83 9.22 12.01
CA ASN A 137 11.19 9.44 10.63
C ASN A 137 10.65 10.81 10.17
N PRO A 138 11.50 11.71 9.63
CA PRO A 138 11.08 13.07 9.24
C PRO A 138 9.97 13.09 8.18
N LEU A 139 9.99 12.14 7.21
CA LEU A 139 8.94 12.05 6.20
C LEU A 139 7.61 11.62 6.83
N PHE A 140 7.61 10.61 7.70
CA PHE A 140 6.39 10.15 8.36
C PHE A 140 5.77 11.26 9.21
N LYS A 141 6.61 12.04 9.92
CA LYS A 141 6.15 13.21 10.65
C LYS A 141 5.48 14.25 9.74
N GLN A 142 6.09 14.54 8.58
CA GLN A 142 5.50 15.46 7.59
C GLN A 142 4.18 14.92 7.03
N VAL A 143 4.09 13.62 6.77
CA VAL A 143 2.85 12.98 6.31
C VAL A 143 1.75 13.13 7.36
N ALA A 144 2.02 12.87 8.63
CA ALA A 144 1.05 13.06 9.70
C ALA A 144 0.54 14.50 9.80
N GLN A 145 1.41 15.48 9.57
CA GLN A 145 1.07 16.90 9.69
C GLN A 145 0.32 17.48 8.49
N LYS A 146 0.67 17.02 7.26
CA LYS A 146 0.20 17.67 6.01
C LYS A 146 -0.91 16.90 5.30
N PHE A 147 -1.03 15.58 5.53
CA PHE A 147 -1.89 14.71 4.75
C PHE A 147 -2.90 13.94 5.61
N ALA A 148 -3.33 14.54 6.71
CA ALA A 148 -4.36 13.97 7.57
C ALA A 148 -5.77 14.35 7.08
N THR A 149 -6.67 13.38 7.13
CA THR A 149 -8.11 13.54 6.90
C THR A 149 -8.87 12.60 7.83
N ARG A 150 -10.17 12.48 7.66
CA ARG A 150 -10.99 11.53 8.43
C ARG A 150 -11.86 10.70 7.49
N HIS A 151 -11.90 9.40 7.75
CA HIS A 151 -12.78 8.48 7.04
C HIS A 151 -13.75 7.81 7.99
N ARG A 152 -14.91 7.46 7.46
CA ARG A 152 -15.93 6.74 8.21
C ARG A 152 -15.80 5.24 7.97
N PHE A 153 -15.58 4.50 9.05
CA PHE A 153 -15.60 3.03 9.07
C PHE A 153 -16.77 2.61 9.99
N ALA A 154 -17.83 2.08 9.39
CA ALA A 154 -19.11 1.89 10.06
C ALA A 154 -19.57 3.21 10.74
N GLU A 155 -19.78 3.21 12.06
CA GLU A 155 -20.13 4.39 12.84
C GLU A 155 -18.95 5.25 13.31
N LEU A 156 -17.71 4.73 13.15
CA LEU A 156 -16.50 5.39 13.66
C LEU A 156 -15.93 6.38 12.66
N SER A 157 -15.55 7.56 13.14
CA SER A 157 -14.74 8.52 12.38
C SER A 157 -13.27 8.35 12.73
N VAL A 158 -12.52 7.73 11.82
CA VAL A 158 -11.11 7.35 12.00
C VAL A 158 -10.21 8.38 11.31
N PRO A 159 -9.20 8.94 12.02
CA PRO A 159 -8.20 9.77 11.36
C PRO A 159 -7.38 8.91 10.40
N ALA A 160 -7.26 9.35 9.16
CA ALA A 160 -6.61 8.59 8.10
C ALA A 160 -5.83 9.50 7.16
N VAL A 161 -4.89 8.93 6.42
CA VAL A 161 -4.07 9.64 5.46
C VAL A 161 -4.85 9.95 4.18
N THR A 162 -4.58 11.08 3.52
CA THR A 162 -5.14 11.42 2.20
C THR A 162 -4.52 10.56 1.09
N VAL A 163 -5.08 10.66 -0.12
CA VAL A 163 -4.52 10.04 -1.35
C VAL A 163 -3.06 10.41 -1.54
N GLU A 164 -2.74 11.71 -1.39
CA GLU A 164 -1.38 12.24 -1.54
C GLU A 164 -0.43 11.61 -0.52
N GLY A 165 -0.84 11.54 0.74
CA GLY A 165 -0.03 10.94 1.80
C GLY A 165 0.20 9.44 1.57
N LEU A 166 -0.80 8.69 1.07
CA LEU A 166 -0.60 7.28 0.68
C LEU A 166 0.43 7.14 -0.44
N ILE A 167 0.36 7.99 -1.46
CA ILE A 167 1.34 7.99 -2.55
C ILE A 167 2.73 8.27 -2.02
N VAL A 168 2.91 9.29 -1.16
CA VAL A 168 4.20 9.64 -0.55
C VAL A 168 4.79 8.45 0.22
N LEU A 169 4.00 7.81 1.08
CA LEU A 169 4.47 6.66 1.88
C LEU A 169 4.88 5.47 1.00
N LYS A 170 4.11 5.18 -0.05
CA LYS A 170 4.40 4.07 -0.96
C LYS A 170 5.61 4.35 -1.84
N LEU A 171 5.73 5.56 -2.39
CA LEU A 171 6.91 5.97 -3.15
C LEU A 171 8.19 5.88 -2.30
N TYR A 172 8.13 6.34 -1.05
CA TYR A 172 9.27 6.28 -0.14
C TYR A 172 9.73 4.86 0.18
N ALA A 173 8.81 3.92 0.26
CA ALA A 173 9.12 2.54 0.58
C ALA A 173 9.67 1.73 -0.61
N LEU A 174 9.34 2.09 -1.85
CA LEU A 174 9.67 1.30 -3.05
C LEU A 174 11.16 0.96 -3.19
N PRO A 175 12.13 1.89 -3.09
CA PRO A 175 13.54 1.54 -3.24
C PRO A 175 14.02 0.53 -2.19
N SER A 176 13.48 0.60 -0.97
CA SER A 176 13.80 -0.37 0.08
C SER A 176 13.23 -1.75 -0.22
N LEU A 177 12.00 -1.82 -0.73
CA LEU A 177 11.37 -3.08 -1.12
C LEU A 177 12.14 -3.78 -2.23
N TYR A 178 12.59 -3.04 -3.23
CA TYR A 178 13.43 -3.59 -4.30
C TYR A 178 14.77 -4.11 -3.78
N ARG A 179 15.45 -3.36 -2.92
CA ARG A 179 16.72 -3.82 -2.31
C ARG A 179 16.56 -5.07 -1.45
N GLN A 180 15.39 -5.25 -0.84
CA GLN A 180 15.07 -6.42 -0.01
C GLN A 180 14.50 -7.60 -0.83
N PHE A 181 14.39 -7.49 -2.15
CA PHE A 181 13.73 -8.48 -3.02
C PHE A 181 12.28 -8.78 -2.62
N ALA A 182 11.60 -7.85 -1.95
CA ALA A 182 10.18 -7.95 -1.62
C ALA A 182 9.32 -7.53 -2.84
N LEU A 183 9.46 -8.28 -3.94
CA LEU A 183 8.97 -7.92 -5.27
C LEU A 183 7.44 -7.91 -5.34
N ASP A 184 6.79 -8.82 -4.65
CA ASP A 184 5.34 -8.89 -4.48
C ASP A 184 4.79 -7.62 -3.84
N ARG A 185 5.44 -7.12 -2.78
CA ARG A 185 5.08 -5.86 -2.13
C ARG A 185 5.38 -4.65 -3.00
N ALA A 186 6.50 -4.65 -3.72
CA ALA A 186 6.85 -3.58 -4.65
C ALA A 186 5.80 -3.46 -5.77
N ALA A 187 5.45 -4.57 -6.44
CA ALA A 187 4.41 -4.62 -7.46
C ALA A 187 3.04 -4.17 -6.93
N LEU A 188 2.70 -4.57 -5.70
CA LEU A 188 1.49 -4.14 -5.03
C LEU A 188 1.47 -2.62 -4.81
N TYR A 189 2.60 -2.03 -4.37
CA TYR A 189 2.71 -0.59 -4.16
C TYR A 189 2.64 0.20 -5.46
N GLU A 190 3.25 -0.28 -6.55
CA GLU A 190 3.11 0.32 -7.88
C GLU A 190 1.67 0.27 -8.38
N THR A 191 0.98 -0.85 -8.16
CA THR A 191 -0.43 -1.00 -8.49
C THR A 191 -1.29 -0.01 -7.70
N ASP A 192 -1.07 0.09 -6.39
CA ASP A 192 -1.78 1.03 -5.51
C ASP A 192 -1.56 2.48 -5.97
N ILE A 193 -0.31 2.88 -6.26
CA ILE A 193 0.03 4.22 -6.80
C ILE A 193 -0.70 4.46 -8.12
N THR A 194 -0.66 3.49 -9.03
CA THR A 194 -1.33 3.57 -10.33
C THR A 194 -2.83 3.81 -10.17
N LEU A 195 -3.50 3.06 -9.30
CA LEU A 195 -4.93 3.19 -9.03
C LEU A 195 -5.28 4.54 -8.40
N LEU A 196 -4.47 4.99 -7.41
CA LEU A 196 -4.67 6.30 -6.79
C LEU A 196 -4.53 7.43 -7.82
N ILE A 197 -3.52 7.39 -8.69
CA ILE A 197 -3.34 8.36 -9.77
C ILE A 197 -4.51 8.28 -10.77
N ALA A 198 -4.96 7.08 -11.14
CA ALA A 198 -6.03 6.90 -12.11
C ALA A 198 -7.37 7.45 -11.62
N GLN A 199 -7.71 7.25 -10.36
CA GLN A 199 -9.02 7.57 -9.80
C GLN A 199 -9.10 8.99 -9.22
N HIS A 200 -8.00 9.54 -8.71
CA HIS A 200 -8.02 10.79 -7.95
C HIS A 200 -7.25 11.95 -8.57
N THR A 201 -6.43 11.69 -9.60
CA THR A 201 -5.66 12.73 -10.33
C THR A 201 -4.88 13.71 -9.44
N PRO A 202 -4.10 13.25 -8.44
CA PRO A 202 -3.39 14.12 -7.53
C PRO A 202 -2.27 14.90 -8.25
N LYS A 203 -1.88 16.06 -7.70
CA LYS A 203 -0.69 16.79 -8.16
C LYS A 203 0.55 16.07 -7.65
N LEU A 204 1.34 15.46 -8.55
CA LEU A 204 2.44 14.58 -8.18
C LEU A 204 3.76 15.32 -7.91
N GLU A 205 3.97 16.46 -8.55
CA GLU A 205 5.23 17.21 -8.45
C GLU A 205 5.60 17.58 -7.01
N PRO A 206 4.66 18.12 -6.17
CA PRO A 206 4.97 18.42 -4.77
C PRO A 206 5.26 17.16 -3.95
N LEU A 207 4.62 16.02 -4.28
CA LEU A 207 4.80 14.75 -3.58
C LEU A 207 6.18 14.17 -3.88
N ILE A 208 6.61 14.21 -5.14
CA ILE A 208 7.93 13.77 -5.58
C ILE A 208 9.00 14.60 -4.87
N ALA A 209 8.88 15.93 -4.89
CA ALA A 209 9.83 16.82 -4.23
C ALA A 209 9.97 16.55 -2.74
N LEU A 210 8.85 16.17 -2.07
CA LEU A 210 8.85 15.80 -0.66
C LEU A 210 9.61 14.49 -0.41
N VAL A 211 9.41 13.49 -1.26
CA VAL A 211 10.07 12.19 -1.16
C VAL A 211 11.56 12.31 -1.51
N ASP A 212 11.91 13.05 -2.56
CA ASP A 212 13.29 13.26 -3.02
C ASP A 212 14.18 13.89 -1.95
N GLN A 213 13.64 14.78 -1.11
CA GLN A 213 14.37 15.38 0.02
C GLN A 213 14.86 14.36 1.05
N GLN A 214 14.26 13.18 1.08
CA GLN A 214 14.57 12.11 2.06
C GLN A 214 15.25 10.89 1.40
N MET A 215 15.60 10.98 0.11
CA MET A 215 16.18 9.88 -0.66
C MET A 215 17.61 10.17 -1.13
N LYS A 216 18.36 9.10 -1.34
CA LYS A 216 19.66 9.17 -2.01
C LYS A 216 19.48 9.44 -3.51
N PRO A 217 20.44 10.11 -4.18
CA PRO A 217 20.33 10.44 -5.62
C PRO A 217 20.06 9.23 -6.53
N GLY A 218 20.64 8.06 -6.22
CA GLY A 218 20.37 6.83 -6.98
C GLY A 218 18.92 6.36 -6.88
N ASP A 219 18.36 6.40 -5.68
CA ASP A 219 16.96 6.03 -5.43
C ASP A 219 15.98 7.01 -6.11
N GLN A 220 16.32 8.30 -6.17
CA GLN A 220 15.51 9.32 -6.84
C GLN A 220 15.32 9.01 -8.33
N LYS A 221 16.42 8.67 -9.04
CA LYS A 221 16.37 8.34 -10.47
C LYS A 221 15.50 7.09 -10.74
N GLU A 222 15.66 6.06 -9.94
CA GLU A 222 14.87 4.84 -10.05
C GLU A 222 13.38 5.13 -9.79
N LEU A 223 13.08 5.91 -8.76
CA LEU A 223 11.73 6.31 -8.42
C LEU A 223 11.04 7.11 -9.53
N GLN A 224 11.75 8.03 -10.19
CA GLN A 224 11.22 8.77 -11.34
C GLN A 224 10.82 7.84 -12.49
N THR A 225 11.61 6.80 -12.76
CA THR A 225 11.28 5.80 -13.78
C THR A 225 10.01 5.02 -13.41
N ILE A 226 9.93 4.53 -12.17
CA ILE A 226 8.78 3.80 -11.65
C ILE A 226 7.51 4.66 -11.75
N LEU A 227 7.62 5.91 -11.34
CA LEU A 227 6.49 6.83 -11.35
C LEU A 227 6.02 7.17 -12.76
N ALA A 228 6.94 7.30 -13.74
CA ALA A 228 6.58 7.51 -15.14
C ALA A 228 5.75 6.33 -15.67
N GLU A 229 6.11 5.10 -15.32
CA GLU A 229 5.33 3.91 -15.71
C GLU A 229 3.98 3.83 -15.00
N CYS A 230 3.92 4.16 -13.71
CA CYS A 230 2.64 4.25 -13.00
C CYS A 230 1.71 5.29 -13.63
N LYS A 231 2.24 6.46 -14.02
CA LYS A 231 1.48 7.50 -14.74
C LYS A 231 0.95 7.00 -16.09
N ALA A 232 1.79 6.31 -16.87
CA ALA A 232 1.39 5.74 -18.17
C ALA A 232 0.28 4.71 -18.01
N ARG A 233 0.43 3.78 -17.06
CA ARG A 233 -0.61 2.78 -16.73
C ARG A 233 -1.91 3.44 -16.25
N ALA A 234 -1.84 4.45 -15.40
CA ALA A 234 -3.00 5.19 -14.92
C ALA A 234 -3.77 5.88 -16.05
N THR A 235 -3.05 6.43 -17.03
CA THR A 235 -3.65 7.05 -18.23
C THR A 235 -4.40 6.02 -19.06
N LEU A 236 -3.81 4.84 -19.29
CA LEU A 236 -4.47 3.75 -20.02
C LEU A 236 -5.73 3.25 -19.30
N LEU A 237 -5.68 3.13 -17.97
CA LEU A 237 -6.86 2.73 -17.18
C LEU A 237 -8.01 3.74 -17.33
N ARG A 238 -7.72 5.03 -17.30
CA ARG A 238 -8.74 6.10 -17.49
C ARG A 238 -9.34 6.05 -18.87
N GLN A 239 -8.54 5.88 -19.92
CA GLN A 239 -9.01 5.77 -21.30
C GLN A 239 -9.96 4.59 -21.47
N ARG A 240 -9.61 3.42 -20.93
CA ARG A 240 -10.47 2.22 -21.01
C ARG A 240 -11.77 2.40 -20.23
N ALA A 241 -11.73 3.00 -19.05
CA ALA A 241 -12.93 3.30 -18.27
C ALA A 241 -13.86 4.28 -19.00
N GLY A 242 -13.32 5.30 -19.67
CA GLY A 242 -14.09 6.24 -20.49
C GLY A 242 -14.75 5.57 -21.70
N GLN A 243 -14.05 4.64 -22.36
CA GLN A 243 -14.62 3.87 -23.48
C GLN A 243 -15.75 2.93 -23.05
N ALA A 244 -15.59 2.24 -21.91
CA ALA A 244 -16.63 1.38 -21.37
C ALA A 244 -17.92 2.15 -21.06
N SER A 245 -17.78 3.37 -20.50
CA SER A 245 -18.92 4.23 -20.16
C SER A 245 -19.65 4.79 -21.39
N SER A 246 -18.98 4.90 -22.54
CA SER A 246 -19.59 5.38 -23.81
C SER A 246 -20.40 4.30 -24.53
N ILE A 247 -20.08 3.02 -24.32
CA ILE A 247 -20.78 1.87 -24.95
C ILE A 247 -22.10 1.58 -24.21
N THR A 248 -22.25 1.98 -22.95
CA THR A 248 -23.41 1.65 -22.12
C THR A 248 -24.53 2.71 -22.16
N LYS A 249 -24.43 3.78 -22.98
CA LYS A 249 -25.56 4.68 -23.19
C LYS A 249 -26.50 4.09 -24.29
N PRO A 250 -27.71 3.63 -23.91
CA PRO A 250 -28.71 3.28 -24.93
C PRO A 250 -29.06 4.53 -25.71
N SER A 251 -29.08 4.39 -27.04
CA SER A 251 -29.65 5.40 -27.94
C SER A 251 -31.13 5.62 -27.56
N ALA A 252 -31.45 6.85 -27.20
CA ALA A 252 -32.81 7.30 -26.93
C ALA A 252 -33.60 7.36 -28.23
#